data_143f8f33b02d23a4384cb09b1849c89e
#
_entry.id   143f8f33b02d23a4384cb09b1849c89e
#
_cell.length_a   1.000
_cell.length_b   1.000
_cell.length_c   1.000
_cell.angle_alpha   90.00
_cell.angle_beta   90.00
_cell.angle_gamma   90.00
#
_symmetry.space_group_name_H-M   'P 1'
#
loop_
_entity.id
_entity.type
_entity.pdbx_description
1 polymer ?
#
loop_
_entity_poly.entity_id
_entity_poly.type
_entity_poly.pdbx_seq_one_letter_code
_entity_poly.pdbx_strand_id
1 'polypeptide(L)'
;MAFLCGLIAIGGGWAFGTATSVIASTSSSSNTPQNTSPATQPTGGGGSTSQLTMPVDHRLPIPPAREIRRAAAKLQSIFRRKFNMDTNLAEYSFYNDLYQHFVVKDHGKHHPVLRYAAMQLIVRLAPLQLDVPTTFATIVAMGHKYKIDRYRLMATATRQMLALGNMQESTAQTLLSDLAEYAPKAMESAHIRSADQMARVGITLAGVTSTPGPVKSLIKIVHKAHRALPLYGRYRRAERELENHPHDPSANTTVGLFLVCFTRHANRADAHLLLSGDPKLIAIAQAQNTESNDYPPTGEQLIAMARNWMAISREHTIRRFRRPLRALAGEIAVNGLKSIDPDVLKALKNDHYRQAQRLLSDAEKLASDLNLAGYSDQIAAWKKDRKALATLRSHYRAAVAAMNGGKSSRKAFQAIGEYLCFVSGRWKHGLAYLRRSDIRKIRQASAEDAKMPTSPEIQKSLGDMWWMISDDYQGIERYNIRRRAVHWYNLAIKKLHGRDMAEVTYRKLSLKHETF
;
A
#
# COMPACT_ATOMS: atom_id res chain seq x y z
N MET A 1 -2.47 23.83 -35.51
CA MET A 1 -1.51 23.48 -34.44
C MET A 1 -2.31 22.97 -33.25
N ALA A 2 -2.43 21.66 -33.13
CA ALA A 2 -3.19 20.99 -32.13
C ALA A 2 -2.21 20.30 -31.14
N PHE A 3 -2.26 20.68 -29.87
CA PHE A 3 -1.53 19.99 -28.81
C PHE A 3 -2.46 18.93 -28.21
N LEU A 4 -2.13 17.67 -28.46
CA LEU A 4 -2.71 16.51 -27.77
C LEU A 4 -1.99 16.34 -26.42
N CYS A 5 -2.69 16.60 -25.32
CA CYS A 5 -2.29 16.16 -23.99
C CYS A 5 -2.82 14.75 -23.74
N GLY A 6 -1.95 13.75 -23.87
CA GLY A 6 -2.22 12.38 -23.42
C GLY A 6 -2.02 12.23 -21.92
N LEU A 7 -3.10 12.09 -21.17
CA LEU A 7 -3.08 11.70 -19.76
C LEU A 7 -2.89 10.17 -19.65
N ILE A 8 -1.70 9.74 -19.30
CA ILE A 8 -1.45 8.34 -18.89
C ILE A 8 -1.75 8.22 -17.40
N ALA A 9 -2.87 7.58 -17.09
CA ALA A 9 -3.21 7.15 -15.74
C ALA A 9 -2.34 5.96 -15.35
N ILE A 10 -1.33 6.17 -14.51
CA ILE A 10 -0.57 5.08 -13.90
C ILE A 10 -1.29 4.65 -12.62
N GLY A 11 -2.11 3.61 -12.75
CA GLY A 11 -2.66 2.86 -11.63
C GLY A 11 -1.55 2.04 -10.98
N GLY A 12 -0.93 2.55 -9.91
CA GLY A 12 -0.03 1.77 -9.06
C GLY A 12 -0.84 0.86 -8.14
N GLY A 13 -1.14 -0.36 -8.59
CA GLY A 13 -1.72 -1.39 -7.75
C GLY A 13 -0.73 -1.83 -6.67
N TRP A 14 -1.17 -1.80 -5.43
CA TRP A 14 -0.48 -2.40 -4.31
C TRP A 14 -0.64 -3.92 -4.39
N ALA A 15 0.36 -4.62 -4.93
CA ALA A 15 0.42 -6.08 -4.86
C ALA A 15 1.04 -6.46 -3.52
N PHE A 16 0.22 -6.89 -2.57
CA PHE A 16 0.68 -7.66 -1.42
C PHE A 16 1.06 -9.06 -1.92
N GLY A 17 2.35 -9.36 -1.93
CA GLY A 17 2.84 -10.70 -2.22
C GLY A 17 2.42 -11.67 -1.13
N THR A 18 1.42 -12.49 -1.39
CA THR A 18 1.10 -13.66 -0.59
C THR A 18 2.11 -14.76 -0.92
N ALA A 19 3.00 -15.02 0.01
CA ALA A 19 3.80 -16.23 -0.01
C ALA A 19 2.91 -17.42 0.33
N THR A 20 2.45 -18.15 -0.68
CA THR A 20 1.73 -19.41 -0.53
C THR A 20 2.75 -20.51 -0.20
N SER A 21 2.82 -20.91 1.07
CA SER A 21 3.50 -22.14 1.46
C SER A 21 2.53 -23.32 1.28
N VAL A 22 2.82 -24.16 0.29
CA VAL A 22 2.18 -25.46 0.12
C VAL A 22 2.71 -26.40 1.21
N ILE A 23 1.87 -26.77 2.16
CA ILE A 23 2.12 -27.89 3.07
C ILE A 23 1.25 -29.06 2.61
N ALA A 24 1.92 -30.13 2.20
CA ALA A 24 1.30 -31.38 1.88
C ALA A 24 0.74 -32.05 3.14
N SER A 25 -0.54 -32.39 3.10
CA SER A 25 -1.22 -33.19 4.10
C SER A 25 -0.97 -34.68 3.86
N THR A 26 -0.38 -35.36 4.83
CA THR A 26 -0.48 -36.82 4.94
C THR A 26 -1.41 -37.18 6.09
N SER A 27 -2.45 -37.88 5.75
CA SER A 27 -3.44 -38.51 6.62
C SER A 27 -2.88 -39.76 7.29
N SER A 28 -3.14 -39.96 8.57
CA SER A 28 -3.36 -41.33 9.11
C SER A 28 -4.17 -41.30 10.41
N SER A 29 -5.03 -42.24 10.46
CA SER A 29 -6.20 -42.55 11.26
C SER A 29 -5.98 -42.94 12.73
N SER A 30 -7.07 -42.72 13.48
CA SER A 30 -7.68 -43.58 14.53
C SER A 30 -7.00 -43.75 15.90
N ASN A 31 -7.66 -43.32 16.96
CA ASN A 31 -8.34 -44.17 17.96
C ASN A 31 -8.78 -43.35 19.20
N THR A 32 -10.08 -43.40 19.47
CA THR A 32 -10.69 -43.09 20.79
C THR A 32 -10.49 -44.25 21.77
N PRO A 33 -10.39 -44.09 23.09
CA PRO A 33 -11.59 -44.21 23.89
C PRO A 33 -11.76 -43.26 25.07
N GLN A 34 -12.98 -43.23 25.46
CA GLN A 34 -13.76 -42.65 26.56
C GLN A 34 -13.14 -42.53 27.96
N ASN A 35 -13.74 -41.55 28.68
CA ASN A 35 -14.19 -41.54 30.08
C ASN A 35 -13.36 -40.80 31.12
N THR A 36 -14.00 -39.87 31.71
CA THR A 36 -14.45 -39.52 33.06
C THR A 36 -14.06 -38.12 33.50
N SER A 37 -15.10 -37.31 33.75
CA SER A 37 -15.04 -36.08 34.57
C SER A 37 -14.73 -36.41 36.03
N PRO A 38 -14.14 -35.50 36.80
CA PRO A 38 -14.95 -34.63 37.63
C PRO A 38 -14.54 -33.14 37.66
N ALA A 39 -15.50 -32.34 38.05
CA ALA A 39 -15.46 -30.90 38.22
C ALA A 39 -14.42 -30.42 39.25
N THR A 40 -13.75 -29.27 38.94
CA THR A 40 -13.29 -28.32 39.98
C THR A 40 -12.92 -26.97 39.37
N GLN A 41 -13.57 -25.94 39.85
CA GLN A 41 -13.26 -24.51 40.06
C GLN A 41 -12.53 -23.65 39.04
N PRO A 42 -12.96 -22.36 38.88
CA PRO A 42 -12.35 -21.39 37.97
C PRO A 42 -11.17 -20.68 38.64
N THR A 43 -9.98 -20.87 38.13
CA THR A 43 -8.80 -20.05 38.45
C THR A 43 -8.39 -19.19 37.27
N GLY A 44 -8.28 -17.91 37.55
CA GLY A 44 -7.51 -16.85 36.97
C GLY A 44 -7.24 -16.87 35.48
N GLY A 45 -7.85 -15.90 34.74
CA GLY A 45 -7.50 -15.57 33.38
C GLY A 45 -6.03 -15.16 33.21
N GLY A 46 -5.19 -16.10 32.83
CA GLY A 46 -3.87 -15.83 32.29
C GLY A 46 -4.02 -15.47 30.81
N GLY A 47 -4.01 -14.17 30.47
CA GLY A 47 -3.90 -13.70 29.11
C GLY A 47 -2.66 -14.31 28.46
N SER A 48 -2.86 -15.17 27.48
CA SER A 48 -1.80 -15.74 26.64
C SER A 48 -1.19 -14.60 25.84
N THR A 49 -0.15 -13.97 26.37
CA THR A 49 0.74 -13.10 25.61
C THR A 49 1.43 -14.00 24.58
N SER A 50 0.92 -13.99 23.36
CA SER A 50 1.62 -14.53 22.20
C SER A 50 2.98 -13.85 22.15
N GLN A 51 4.03 -14.52 22.60
CA GLN A 51 5.40 -14.07 22.42
C GLN A 51 5.61 -13.90 20.93
N LEU A 52 5.73 -12.65 20.48
CA LEU A 52 6.20 -12.28 19.14
C LEU A 52 7.65 -12.78 19.02
N THR A 53 7.82 -14.05 18.66
CA THR A 53 9.12 -14.63 18.35
C THR A 53 9.59 -13.99 17.04
N MET A 54 10.64 -13.17 17.14
CA MET A 54 11.33 -12.64 15.97
C MET A 54 11.77 -13.81 15.08
N PRO A 55 11.58 -13.75 13.75
CA PRO A 55 11.99 -14.83 12.86
C PRO A 55 13.48 -15.07 13.00
N VAL A 56 13.85 -16.32 13.27
CA VAL A 56 15.25 -16.75 13.41
C VAL A 56 15.97 -16.54 12.08
N ASP A 57 17.06 -15.77 12.09
CA ASP A 57 17.90 -15.56 10.91
C ASP A 57 18.81 -16.77 10.67
N HIS A 58 18.42 -17.64 9.75
CA HIS A 58 19.15 -18.87 9.38
C HIS A 58 20.37 -18.64 8.48
N ARG A 59 20.70 -17.39 8.14
CA ARG A 59 21.88 -17.10 7.32
C ARG A 59 23.18 -17.39 8.09
N LEU A 60 24.17 -17.88 7.33
CA LEU A 60 25.48 -18.19 7.87
C LEU A 60 26.23 -16.91 8.29
N PRO A 61 27.04 -16.95 9.36
CA PRO A 61 27.95 -15.88 9.70
C PRO A 61 29.01 -15.71 8.59
N ILE A 62 29.58 -14.50 8.53
CA ILE A 62 30.73 -14.24 7.64
C ILE A 62 31.91 -15.06 8.14
N PRO A 63 32.58 -15.87 7.28
CA PRO A 63 33.75 -16.64 7.69
C PRO A 63 34.91 -15.73 8.16
N PRO A 64 35.84 -16.25 8.99
CA PRO A 64 36.99 -15.47 9.44
C PRO A 64 37.88 -14.99 8.27
N ALA A 65 38.36 -13.74 8.35
CA ALA A 65 39.11 -13.09 7.27
C ALA A 65 40.36 -13.90 6.84
N ARG A 66 41.04 -14.61 7.77
CA ARG A 66 42.18 -15.47 7.46
C ARG A 66 41.79 -16.66 6.58
N GLU A 67 40.67 -17.27 6.88
CA GLU A 67 40.14 -18.42 6.09
C GLU A 67 39.69 -17.96 4.69
N ILE A 68 39.00 -16.81 4.60
CA ILE A 68 38.61 -16.23 3.32
C ILE A 68 39.84 -15.98 2.45
N ARG A 69 40.90 -15.37 2.99
CA ARG A 69 42.16 -15.12 2.25
C ARG A 69 42.80 -16.42 1.75
N ARG A 70 42.88 -17.46 2.59
CA ARG A 70 43.40 -18.76 2.18
C ARG A 70 42.57 -19.42 1.07
N ALA A 71 41.26 -19.38 1.21
CA ALA A 71 40.33 -19.89 0.20
C ALA A 71 40.45 -19.13 -1.14
N ALA A 72 40.52 -17.81 -1.09
CA ALA A 72 40.71 -16.94 -2.27
C ALA A 72 42.04 -17.26 -2.98
N ALA A 73 43.14 -17.37 -2.22
CA ALA A 73 44.45 -17.72 -2.77
C ALA A 73 44.45 -19.12 -3.43
N LYS A 74 43.76 -20.12 -2.83
CA LYS A 74 43.58 -21.44 -3.41
C LYS A 74 42.79 -21.38 -4.73
N LEU A 75 41.68 -20.63 -4.77
CA LEU A 75 40.91 -20.42 -5.99
C LEU A 75 41.78 -19.75 -7.08
N GLN A 76 42.49 -18.67 -6.77
CA GLN A 76 43.39 -18.02 -7.72
C GLN A 76 44.49 -18.96 -8.23
N SER A 77 45.10 -19.77 -7.38
CA SER A 77 46.15 -20.73 -7.80
C SER A 77 45.64 -21.81 -8.75
N ILE A 78 44.42 -22.33 -8.52
CA ILE A 78 43.78 -23.29 -9.42
C ILE A 78 43.56 -22.69 -10.80
N PHE A 79 43.08 -21.44 -10.83
CA PHE A 79 42.74 -20.76 -12.10
C PHE A 79 43.95 -20.17 -12.80
N ARG A 80 45.01 -19.72 -12.10
CA ARG A 80 46.30 -19.35 -12.74
C ARG A 80 46.90 -20.52 -13.55
N ARG A 81 46.73 -21.76 -13.12
CA ARG A 81 47.14 -22.93 -13.89
C ARG A 81 46.26 -23.20 -15.11
N LYS A 82 44.98 -22.79 -15.06
CA LYS A 82 44.01 -23.01 -16.16
C LYS A 82 44.05 -21.89 -17.20
N PHE A 83 44.33 -20.68 -16.78
CA PHE A 83 44.36 -19.49 -17.64
C PHE A 83 45.69 -18.75 -17.49
N ASN A 84 46.36 -18.46 -18.60
CA ASN A 84 47.56 -17.62 -18.59
C ASN A 84 47.12 -16.18 -18.33
N MET A 85 47.22 -15.70 -17.06
CA MET A 85 46.48 -14.58 -16.49
C MET A 85 47.06 -13.18 -16.82
N ASP A 86 47.55 -12.97 -18.04
CA ASP A 86 48.11 -11.66 -18.43
C ASP A 86 47.18 -10.75 -19.23
N THR A 87 45.91 -11.08 -19.33
CA THR A 87 44.95 -10.27 -20.12
C THR A 87 43.62 -10.06 -19.38
N ASN A 88 42.94 -8.92 -19.67
CA ASN A 88 41.58 -8.63 -19.18
C ASN A 88 40.56 -9.74 -19.55
N LEU A 89 40.80 -10.44 -20.65
CA LEU A 89 39.97 -11.57 -21.08
C LEU A 89 40.10 -12.77 -20.12
N ALA A 90 41.28 -13.00 -19.57
CA ALA A 90 41.52 -14.04 -18.58
C ALA A 90 40.83 -13.74 -17.22
N GLU A 91 40.77 -12.46 -16.83
CA GLU A 91 40.04 -12.05 -15.63
C GLU A 91 38.53 -12.22 -15.80
N TYR A 92 37.99 -11.88 -16.97
CA TYR A 92 36.58 -12.10 -17.29
C TYR A 92 36.24 -13.60 -17.24
N SER A 93 37.01 -14.44 -17.91
CA SER A 93 36.81 -15.91 -17.92
C SER A 93 36.90 -16.47 -16.49
N PHE A 94 37.80 -15.97 -15.67
CA PHE A 94 37.98 -16.40 -14.30
C PHE A 94 36.76 -16.14 -13.41
N TYR A 95 36.28 -14.91 -13.33
CA TYR A 95 35.13 -14.66 -12.45
C TYR A 95 33.83 -15.24 -13.01
N ASN A 96 33.68 -15.36 -14.34
CA ASN A 96 32.53 -16.01 -14.95
C ASN A 96 32.50 -17.51 -14.63
N ASP A 97 33.64 -18.22 -14.70
CA ASP A 97 33.72 -19.61 -14.25
C ASP A 97 33.38 -19.77 -12.76
N LEU A 98 33.85 -18.86 -11.91
CA LEU A 98 33.46 -18.82 -10.50
C LEU A 98 31.95 -18.59 -10.33
N TYR A 99 31.36 -17.69 -11.12
CA TYR A 99 29.94 -17.40 -11.09
C TYR A 99 29.13 -18.62 -11.48
N GLN A 100 29.45 -19.25 -12.61
CA GLN A 100 28.75 -20.43 -13.07
C GLN A 100 28.85 -21.60 -12.06
N HIS A 101 30.00 -21.76 -11.41
CA HIS A 101 30.24 -22.86 -10.48
C HIS A 101 29.60 -22.65 -9.10
N PHE A 102 29.77 -21.47 -8.50
CA PHE A 102 29.40 -21.19 -7.11
C PHE A 102 28.06 -20.42 -6.94
N VAL A 103 27.58 -19.75 -7.96
CA VAL A 103 26.32 -18.99 -7.90
C VAL A 103 25.22 -19.72 -8.66
N VAL A 104 25.44 -20.07 -9.94
CA VAL A 104 24.42 -20.70 -10.78
C VAL A 104 24.23 -22.18 -10.41
N LYS A 105 25.30 -23.00 -10.42
CA LYS A 105 25.24 -24.44 -10.14
C LYS A 105 25.25 -24.78 -8.64
N ASP A 106 25.41 -23.78 -7.78
CA ASP A 106 25.46 -23.93 -6.32
C ASP A 106 26.44 -25.00 -5.80
N HIS A 107 27.52 -25.26 -6.54
CA HIS A 107 28.59 -26.11 -6.08
C HIS A 107 29.27 -25.46 -4.84
N GLY A 108 29.67 -26.21 -3.87
CA GLY A 108 30.25 -25.69 -2.63
C GLY A 108 29.25 -25.56 -1.48
N LYS A 109 28.07 -26.18 -1.57
CA LYS A 109 27.13 -26.31 -0.44
C LYS A 109 27.82 -26.76 0.84
N HIS A 110 28.75 -27.71 0.71
CA HIS A 110 29.51 -28.32 1.83
C HIS A 110 30.80 -27.57 2.17
N HIS A 111 31.12 -26.47 1.45
CA HIS A 111 32.33 -25.65 1.67
C HIS A 111 31.98 -24.18 1.75
N PRO A 112 31.31 -23.72 2.81
CA PRO A 112 30.78 -22.34 2.90
C PRO A 112 31.88 -21.28 2.82
N VAL A 113 33.07 -21.51 3.35
CA VAL A 113 34.21 -20.58 3.28
C VAL A 113 34.70 -20.41 1.84
N LEU A 114 34.86 -21.50 1.10
CA LEU A 114 35.31 -21.46 -0.31
C LEU A 114 34.29 -20.74 -1.19
N ARG A 115 33.02 -21.03 -0.98
CA ARG A 115 31.92 -20.39 -1.67
C ARG A 115 31.85 -18.88 -1.37
N TYR A 116 31.97 -18.48 -0.11
CA TYR A 116 32.02 -17.08 0.27
C TYR A 116 33.19 -16.36 -0.40
N ALA A 117 34.39 -16.95 -0.38
CA ALA A 117 35.58 -16.40 -1.01
C ALA A 117 35.41 -16.25 -2.54
N ALA A 118 34.81 -17.25 -3.22
CA ALA A 118 34.50 -17.17 -4.65
C ALA A 118 33.54 -16.02 -4.96
N MET A 119 32.42 -15.91 -4.24
CA MET A 119 31.47 -14.82 -4.42
C MET A 119 32.10 -13.45 -4.14
N GLN A 120 32.97 -13.35 -3.13
CA GLN A 120 33.69 -12.11 -2.83
C GLN A 120 34.65 -11.70 -3.96
N LEU A 121 35.32 -12.67 -4.60
CA LEU A 121 36.16 -12.41 -5.78
C LEU A 121 35.32 -11.91 -6.96
N ILE A 122 34.17 -12.52 -7.23
CA ILE A 122 33.25 -12.09 -8.29
C ILE A 122 32.81 -10.64 -8.04
N VAL A 123 32.31 -10.33 -6.83
CA VAL A 123 31.85 -8.97 -6.46
C VAL A 123 32.96 -7.92 -6.57
N ARG A 124 34.23 -8.32 -6.46
CA ARG A 124 35.38 -7.42 -6.64
C ARG A 124 35.76 -7.23 -8.11
N LEU A 125 35.69 -8.26 -8.94
CA LEU A 125 36.18 -8.25 -10.32
C LEU A 125 35.13 -7.86 -11.34
N ALA A 126 33.92 -8.41 -11.25
CA ALA A 126 32.86 -8.14 -12.20
C ALA A 126 32.50 -6.64 -12.36
N PRO A 127 32.46 -5.80 -11.29
CA PRO A 127 32.26 -4.35 -11.44
C PRO A 127 33.33 -3.66 -12.28
N LEU A 128 34.59 -4.13 -12.26
CA LEU A 128 35.68 -3.57 -13.03
C LEU A 128 35.54 -3.84 -14.54
N GLN A 129 34.78 -4.85 -14.90
CA GLN A 129 34.42 -5.20 -16.29
C GLN A 129 33.03 -4.68 -16.68
N LEU A 130 32.40 -3.84 -15.84
CA LEU A 130 31.04 -3.32 -16.04
C LEU A 130 29.96 -4.40 -16.20
N ASP A 131 30.21 -5.60 -15.67
CA ASP A 131 29.25 -6.73 -15.68
C ASP A 131 28.23 -6.56 -14.55
N VAL A 132 27.20 -5.76 -14.83
CA VAL A 132 26.14 -5.43 -13.90
C VAL A 132 25.34 -6.66 -13.47
N PRO A 133 24.83 -7.53 -14.39
CA PRO A 133 24.02 -8.67 -14.02
C PRO A 133 24.74 -9.65 -13.07
N THR A 134 25.97 -10.04 -13.41
CA THR A 134 26.77 -10.96 -12.58
C THR A 134 27.07 -10.36 -11.20
N THR A 135 27.38 -9.06 -11.14
CA THR A 135 27.65 -8.36 -9.89
C THR A 135 26.44 -8.40 -8.96
N PHE A 136 25.28 -7.95 -9.44
CA PHE A 136 24.08 -7.83 -8.60
C PHE A 136 23.51 -9.21 -8.23
N ALA A 137 23.46 -10.15 -9.16
CA ALA A 137 23.04 -11.54 -8.88
C ALA A 137 23.91 -12.20 -7.80
N THR A 138 25.24 -12.00 -7.86
CA THR A 138 26.16 -12.53 -6.84
C THR A 138 25.93 -11.91 -5.48
N ILE A 139 25.75 -10.57 -5.40
CA ILE A 139 25.49 -9.88 -4.12
C ILE A 139 24.15 -10.35 -3.53
N VAL A 140 23.12 -10.54 -4.35
CA VAL A 140 21.83 -11.08 -3.91
C VAL A 140 21.99 -12.50 -3.36
N ALA A 141 22.69 -13.39 -4.08
CA ALA A 141 22.97 -14.75 -3.64
C ALA A 141 23.77 -14.78 -2.32
N MET A 142 24.77 -13.90 -2.17
CA MET A 142 25.51 -13.76 -0.90
C MET A 142 24.56 -13.32 0.23
N GLY A 143 23.69 -12.36 -0.02
CA GLY A 143 22.75 -11.84 0.99
C GLY A 143 21.70 -12.84 1.45
N HIS A 144 21.36 -13.82 0.63
CA HIS A 144 20.49 -14.92 1.01
C HIS A 144 21.19 -15.97 1.90
N LYS A 145 22.47 -16.14 1.73
CA LYS A 145 23.22 -17.22 2.39
C LYS A 145 24.04 -16.78 3.60
N TYR A 146 24.50 -15.53 3.60
CA TYR A 146 25.39 -15.00 4.63
C TYR A 146 24.83 -13.72 5.25
N LYS A 147 25.17 -13.46 6.52
CA LYS A 147 24.78 -12.25 7.26
C LYS A 147 25.61 -11.04 6.80
N ILE A 148 25.43 -10.62 5.55
CA ILE A 148 26.11 -9.48 4.94
C ILE A 148 25.15 -8.29 4.74
N ASP A 149 25.68 -7.09 4.66
CA ASP A 149 24.96 -5.90 4.18
C ASP A 149 25.02 -5.85 2.65
N ARG A 150 24.07 -6.55 1.99
CA ARG A 150 23.98 -6.60 0.52
C ARG A 150 23.82 -5.23 -0.12
N TYR A 151 23.08 -4.32 0.52
CA TYR A 151 22.83 -2.99 -0.06
C TYR A 151 24.08 -2.11 0.00
N ARG A 152 24.92 -2.27 1.02
CA ARG A 152 26.23 -1.62 1.08
C ARG A 152 27.16 -2.13 -0.01
N LEU A 153 27.16 -3.43 -0.28
CA LEU A 153 27.93 -4.01 -1.37
C LEU A 153 27.45 -3.52 -2.74
N MET A 154 26.14 -3.51 -2.99
CA MET A 154 25.55 -2.96 -4.21
C MET A 154 25.94 -1.50 -4.42
N ALA A 155 25.79 -0.64 -3.40
CA ALA A 155 26.15 0.75 -3.47
C ALA A 155 27.65 0.96 -3.71
N THR A 156 28.51 0.07 -3.18
CA THR A 156 29.97 0.12 -3.42
C THR A 156 30.30 -0.29 -4.86
N ALA A 157 29.76 -1.40 -5.34
CA ALA A 157 29.95 -1.86 -6.72
C ALA A 157 29.47 -0.81 -7.73
N THR A 158 28.31 -0.22 -7.50
CA THR A 158 27.75 0.85 -8.34
C THR A 158 28.70 2.06 -8.45
N ARG A 159 29.33 2.48 -7.34
CA ARG A 159 30.34 3.56 -7.37
C ARG A 159 31.57 3.17 -8.16
N GLN A 160 32.03 1.93 -8.02
CA GLN A 160 33.18 1.43 -8.79
C GLN A 160 32.90 1.46 -10.29
N MET A 161 31.74 0.97 -10.71
CA MET A 161 31.31 1.00 -12.11
C MET A 161 31.23 2.44 -12.66
N LEU A 162 30.64 3.37 -11.90
CA LEU A 162 30.54 4.77 -12.31
C LEU A 162 31.90 5.45 -12.43
N ALA A 163 32.86 5.10 -11.54
CA ALA A 163 34.20 5.66 -11.54
C ALA A 163 35.04 5.27 -12.76
N LEU A 164 34.70 4.22 -13.48
CA LEU A 164 35.38 3.79 -14.71
C LEU A 164 35.13 4.73 -15.89
N GLY A 165 34.02 5.45 -15.92
CA GLY A 165 33.75 6.58 -16.82
C GLY A 165 33.40 6.24 -18.27
N ASN A 166 33.62 5.00 -18.73
CA ASN A 166 33.44 4.55 -20.12
C ASN A 166 32.28 3.57 -20.30
N MET A 167 31.18 3.78 -19.58
CA MET A 167 30.01 2.90 -19.61
C MET A 167 29.22 3.06 -20.90
N GLN A 168 28.98 1.97 -21.61
CA GLN A 168 28.09 1.94 -22.77
C GLN A 168 26.63 2.20 -22.35
N GLU A 169 25.82 2.78 -23.26
CA GLU A 169 24.42 3.13 -22.96
C GLU A 169 23.60 1.93 -22.51
N SER A 170 23.76 0.76 -23.14
CA SER A 170 23.06 -0.48 -22.75
C SER A 170 23.39 -0.93 -21.34
N THR A 171 24.67 -0.82 -20.94
CA THR A 171 25.13 -1.13 -19.57
C THR A 171 24.58 -0.11 -18.56
N ALA A 172 24.58 1.18 -18.95
CA ALA A 172 24.01 2.24 -18.13
C ALA A 172 22.51 2.06 -17.90
N GLN A 173 21.76 1.63 -18.93
CA GLN A 173 20.33 1.32 -18.84
C GLN A 173 20.08 0.12 -17.90
N THR A 174 20.86 -0.95 -18.04
CA THR A 174 20.77 -2.12 -17.16
C THR A 174 21.03 -1.73 -15.70
N LEU A 175 22.12 -0.98 -15.44
CA LEU A 175 22.44 -0.50 -14.09
C LEU A 175 21.36 0.44 -13.55
N LEU A 176 20.80 1.33 -14.35
CA LEU A 176 19.70 2.21 -13.96
C LEU A 176 18.46 1.43 -13.56
N SER A 177 18.12 0.36 -14.31
CA SER A 177 17.00 -0.52 -13.99
C SER A 177 17.19 -1.20 -12.64
N ASP A 178 18.36 -1.78 -12.39
CA ASP A 178 18.69 -2.44 -11.12
C ASP A 178 18.68 -1.43 -9.95
N LEU A 179 19.21 -0.23 -10.15
CA LEU A 179 19.18 0.82 -9.11
C LEU A 179 17.75 1.27 -8.78
N ALA A 180 16.88 1.34 -9.80
CA ALA A 180 15.46 1.66 -9.60
C ALA A 180 14.73 0.57 -8.80
N GLU A 181 15.16 -0.68 -8.90
CA GLU A 181 14.63 -1.79 -8.13
C GLU A 181 15.20 -1.84 -6.69
N TYR A 182 16.53 -1.73 -6.54
CA TYR A 182 17.18 -2.00 -5.26
C TYR A 182 17.28 -0.78 -4.32
N ALA A 183 17.29 0.46 -4.82
CA ALA A 183 17.31 1.64 -3.95
C ALA A 183 16.05 1.76 -3.07
N PRO A 184 14.82 1.52 -3.57
CA PRO A 184 13.63 1.44 -2.72
C PRO A 184 13.73 0.33 -1.68
N LYS A 185 14.18 -0.88 -2.07
CA LYS A 185 14.32 -2.03 -1.16
C LYS A 185 15.36 -1.76 -0.06
N ALA A 186 16.44 -1.05 -0.38
CA ALA A 186 17.44 -0.62 0.61
C ALA A 186 16.82 0.39 1.60
N MET A 187 16.04 1.34 1.10
CA MET A 187 15.32 2.31 1.94
C MET A 187 14.33 1.63 2.88
N GLU A 188 13.55 0.69 2.37
CA GLU A 188 12.60 -0.12 3.13
C GLU A 188 13.31 -0.94 4.22
N SER A 189 14.49 -1.46 3.95
CA SER A 189 15.30 -2.26 4.89
C SER A 189 16.16 -1.42 5.84
N ALA A 190 15.91 -0.10 5.96
CA ALA A 190 16.65 0.87 6.78
C ALA A 190 18.15 1.04 6.40
N HIS A 191 18.57 0.64 5.20
CA HIS A 191 19.92 0.91 4.67
C HIS A 191 19.99 2.28 3.99
N ILE A 192 19.70 3.35 4.75
CA ILE A 192 19.42 4.71 4.24
C ILE A 192 20.57 5.27 3.40
N ARG A 193 21.84 5.11 3.86
CA ARG A 193 23.02 5.63 3.13
C ARG A 193 23.20 4.93 1.79
N SER A 194 23.01 3.61 1.75
CA SER A 194 23.10 2.82 0.51
C SER A 194 21.98 3.18 -0.46
N ALA A 195 20.76 3.37 0.04
CA ALA A 195 19.63 3.81 -0.76
C ALA A 195 19.85 5.19 -1.40
N ASP A 196 20.30 6.18 -0.61
CA ASP A 196 20.62 7.53 -1.10
C ASP A 196 21.72 7.47 -2.18
N GLN A 197 22.78 6.71 -1.92
CA GLN A 197 23.90 6.58 -2.85
C GLN A 197 23.48 5.94 -4.18
N MET A 198 22.78 4.79 -4.13
CA MET A 198 22.26 4.13 -5.32
C MET A 198 21.30 5.02 -6.11
N ALA A 199 20.39 5.72 -5.41
CA ALA A 199 19.43 6.60 -6.05
C ALA A 199 20.12 7.79 -6.74
N ARG A 200 21.13 8.41 -6.15
CA ARG A 200 21.91 9.50 -6.78
C ARG A 200 22.64 9.04 -8.03
N VAL A 201 23.29 7.86 -7.97
CA VAL A 201 23.95 7.30 -9.16
C VAL A 201 22.91 7.03 -10.26
N GLY A 202 21.77 6.45 -9.92
CA GLY A 202 20.70 6.21 -10.90
C GLY A 202 20.18 7.50 -11.54
N ILE A 203 20.05 8.60 -10.78
CA ILE A 203 19.69 9.92 -11.34
C ILE A 203 20.76 10.44 -12.29
N THR A 204 22.05 10.26 -11.96
CA THR A 204 23.18 10.64 -12.84
C THR A 204 23.14 9.85 -14.13
N LEU A 205 22.97 8.52 -14.07
CA LEU A 205 22.87 7.65 -15.24
C LEU A 205 21.67 8.00 -16.14
N ALA A 206 20.55 8.35 -15.56
CA ALA A 206 19.36 8.75 -16.31
C ALA A 206 19.55 10.04 -17.12
N GLY A 207 20.50 10.90 -16.73
CA GLY A 207 20.90 12.07 -17.52
C GLY A 207 21.73 11.72 -18.76
N VAL A 208 22.31 10.52 -18.81
CA VAL A 208 23.15 10.02 -19.91
C VAL A 208 22.37 9.05 -20.80
N THR A 209 21.35 8.40 -20.25
CA THR A 209 20.47 7.48 -20.99
C THR A 209 19.20 8.17 -21.46
N SER A 210 18.70 7.83 -22.64
CA SER A 210 17.47 8.40 -23.20
C SER A 210 16.17 7.97 -22.47
N THR A 211 16.26 7.36 -21.27
CA THR A 211 15.13 6.72 -20.57
C THR A 211 14.72 7.48 -19.32
N PRO A 212 13.68 8.34 -19.33
CA PRO A 212 13.26 9.14 -18.17
C PRO A 212 12.43 8.37 -17.11
N GLY A 213 12.08 7.10 -17.36
CA GLY A 213 11.08 6.36 -16.56
C GLY A 213 11.34 6.26 -15.04
N PRO A 214 12.49 5.78 -14.56
CA PRO A 214 12.71 5.54 -13.12
C PRO A 214 13.12 6.76 -12.30
N VAL A 215 13.43 7.90 -12.95
CA VAL A 215 13.99 9.09 -12.29
C VAL A 215 13.11 9.62 -11.16
N LYS A 216 11.79 9.69 -11.38
CA LYS A 216 10.83 10.19 -10.38
C LYS A 216 10.86 9.37 -9.10
N SER A 217 10.99 8.04 -9.21
CA SER A 217 11.06 7.15 -8.04
C SER A 217 12.37 7.34 -7.28
N LEU A 218 13.49 7.45 -7.98
CA LEU A 218 14.81 7.68 -7.39
C LEU A 218 14.91 9.04 -6.70
N ILE A 219 14.33 10.11 -7.29
CA ILE A 219 14.23 11.42 -6.63
C ILE A 219 13.46 11.32 -5.32
N LYS A 220 12.35 10.58 -5.28
CA LYS A 220 11.60 10.35 -4.03
C LYS A 220 12.45 9.65 -2.97
N ILE A 221 13.28 8.67 -3.37
CA ILE A 221 14.21 7.99 -2.45
C ILE A 221 15.26 8.97 -1.90
N VAL A 222 15.88 9.81 -2.74
CA VAL A 222 16.83 10.84 -2.28
C VAL A 222 16.17 11.78 -1.27
N HIS A 223 14.98 12.30 -1.56
CA HIS A 223 14.25 13.16 -0.62
C HIS A 223 13.90 12.44 0.70
N LYS A 224 13.50 11.17 0.62
CA LYS A 224 13.20 10.37 1.81
C LYS A 224 14.48 10.10 2.63
N ALA A 225 15.56 9.74 1.97
CA ALA A 225 16.87 9.53 2.61
C ALA A 225 17.40 10.82 3.26
N HIS A 226 17.28 11.96 2.58
CA HIS A 226 17.68 13.25 3.15
C HIS A 226 16.94 13.58 4.45
N ARG A 227 15.65 13.25 4.53
CA ARG A 227 14.88 13.39 5.78
C ARG A 227 15.27 12.38 6.87
N ALA A 228 15.68 11.17 6.48
CA ALA A 228 16.06 10.10 7.39
C ALA A 228 17.47 10.23 7.97
N LEU A 229 18.45 10.71 7.17
CA LEU A 229 19.86 10.78 7.54
C LEU A 229 20.15 11.48 8.88
N PRO A 230 19.53 12.63 9.23
CA PRO A 230 19.74 13.28 10.53
C PRO A 230 19.31 12.43 11.73
N LEU A 231 18.38 11.50 11.53
CA LEU A 231 17.87 10.59 12.56
C LEU A 231 18.56 9.23 12.55
N TYR A 232 19.24 8.88 11.46
CA TYR A 232 19.82 7.57 11.24
C TYR A 232 20.88 7.20 12.27
N GLY A 233 21.72 8.15 12.67
CA GLY A 233 22.74 7.91 13.70
C GLY A 233 22.14 7.55 15.08
N ARG A 234 20.96 8.06 15.40
CA ARG A 234 20.23 7.73 16.64
C ARG A 234 19.56 6.37 16.53
N TYR A 235 18.90 6.12 15.40
CA TYR A 235 18.35 4.82 15.09
C TYR A 235 19.39 3.71 15.26
N ARG A 236 20.58 3.86 14.68
CA ARG A 236 21.68 2.89 14.81
C ARG A 236 22.23 2.74 16.24
N ARG A 237 22.17 3.80 17.06
CA ARG A 237 22.53 3.71 18.49
C ARG A 237 21.45 2.97 19.27
N ALA A 238 20.19 3.30 19.01
CA ALA A 238 19.07 2.62 19.66
C ALA A 238 19.02 1.12 19.29
N GLU A 239 19.29 0.75 18.02
CA GLU A 239 19.40 -0.67 17.64
C GLU A 239 20.49 -1.40 18.45
N ARG A 240 21.68 -0.81 18.63
CA ARG A 240 22.75 -1.41 19.44
C ARG A 240 22.39 -1.48 20.93
N GLU A 241 21.66 -0.49 21.43
CA GLU A 241 21.17 -0.52 22.82
C GLU A 241 20.21 -1.69 23.03
N LEU A 242 19.34 -1.96 22.06
CA LEU A 242 18.41 -3.09 22.11
C LEU A 242 19.09 -4.46 21.99
N GLU A 243 20.32 -4.55 21.49
CA GLU A 243 21.11 -5.80 21.51
C GLU A 243 21.43 -6.22 22.96
N ASN A 244 21.66 -5.24 23.85
CA ASN A 244 21.98 -5.47 25.26
C ASN A 244 20.74 -5.34 26.18
N HIS A 245 19.83 -4.42 25.86
CA HIS A 245 18.62 -4.09 26.64
C HIS A 245 17.36 -4.14 25.76
N PRO A 246 16.85 -5.33 25.40
CA PRO A 246 15.76 -5.48 24.42
C PRO A 246 14.45 -4.75 24.79
N HIS A 247 14.24 -4.49 26.08
CA HIS A 247 13.04 -3.86 26.60
C HIS A 247 13.24 -2.37 26.96
N ASP A 248 14.35 -1.73 26.59
CA ASP A 248 14.53 -0.29 26.84
C ASP A 248 13.45 0.52 26.10
N PRO A 249 12.57 1.26 26.83
CA PRO A 249 11.43 1.94 26.20
C PRO A 249 11.86 3.06 25.27
N SER A 250 12.94 3.78 25.58
CA SER A 250 13.44 4.92 24.79
C SER A 250 14.05 4.44 23.48
N ALA A 251 14.84 3.37 23.53
CA ALA A 251 15.42 2.75 22.34
C ALA A 251 14.31 2.16 21.44
N ASN A 252 13.36 1.44 22.02
CA ASN A 252 12.19 0.91 21.29
C ASN A 252 11.38 2.03 20.64
N THR A 253 11.09 3.13 21.36
CA THR A 253 10.44 4.32 20.77
C THR A 253 11.21 4.86 19.56
N THR A 254 12.52 5.02 19.71
CA THR A 254 13.35 5.57 18.63
C THR A 254 13.38 4.67 17.40
N VAL A 255 13.55 3.36 17.60
CA VAL A 255 13.55 2.37 16.51
C VAL A 255 12.17 2.28 15.85
N GLY A 256 11.10 2.13 16.62
CA GLY A 256 9.75 2.05 16.11
C GLY A 256 9.36 3.26 15.27
N LEU A 257 9.56 4.48 15.78
CA LEU A 257 9.27 5.72 15.05
C LEU A 257 10.12 5.88 13.78
N PHE A 258 11.39 5.46 13.81
CA PHE A 258 12.23 5.51 12.63
C PHE A 258 11.73 4.55 11.55
N LEU A 259 11.41 3.32 11.92
CA LEU A 259 10.91 2.30 11.01
C LEU A 259 9.58 2.72 10.37
N VAL A 260 8.62 3.21 11.15
CA VAL A 260 7.33 3.72 10.65
C VAL A 260 7.53 4.86 9.64
N CYS A 261 8.39 5.84 9.95
CA CYS A 261 8.56 7.01 9.09
C CYS A 261 9.31 6.72 7.78
N PHE A 262 10.24 5.77 7.79
CA PHE A 262 11.22 5.64 6.71
C PHE A 262 11.32 4.25 6.07
N THR A 263 10.63 3.25 6.61
CA THR A 263 10.60 1.90 6.03
C THR A 263 9.17 1.50 5.66
N ARG A 264 8.96 0.29 5.14
CA ARG A 264 7.63 -0.29 4.95
C ARG A 264 7.40 -1.50 5.87
N HIS A 265 8.26 -1.69 6.85
CA HIS A 265 8.15 -2.79 7.80
C HIS A 265 7.22 -2.43 8.97
N ALA A 266 5.92 -2.30 8.69
CA ALA A 266 4.92 -1.99 9.71
C ALA A 266 5.00 -2.98 10.90
N ASN A 267 4.94 -4.28 10.64
CA ASN A 267 4.97 -5.30 11.70
C ASN A 267 6.23 -5.23 12.58
N ARG A 268 7.40 -4.91 12.00
CA ARG A 268 8.62 -4.72 12.78
C ARG A 268 8.58 -3.42 13.60
N ALA A 269 8.04 -2.36 13.03
CA ALA A 269 7.84 -1.10 13.73
C ALA A 269 6.88 -1.26 14.90
N ASP A 270 5.76 -1.96 14.70
CA ASP A 270 4.73 -2.19 15.70
C ASP A 270 5.28 -2.98 16.89
N ALA A 271 6.11 -4.01 16.65
CA ALA A 271 6.77 -4.75 17.74
C ALA A 271 7.58 -3.82 18.66
N HIS A 272 8.32 -2.87 18.10
CA HIS A 272 9.06 -1.87 18.89
C HIS A 272 8.13 -0.84 19.55
N LEU A 273 7.08 -0.38 18.86
CA LEU A 273 6.12 0.58 19.42
C LEU A 273 5.34 -0.01 20.61
N LEU A 274 5.03 -1.30 20.60
CA LEU A 274 4.40 -2.00 21.73
C LEU A 274 5.30 -1.99 22.98
N LEU A 275 6.62 -1.96 22.80
CA LEU A 275 7.62 -1.90 23.87
C LEU A 275 8.09 -0.47 24.20
N SER A 276 7.47 0.55 23.60
CA SER A 276 7.88 1.96 23.75
C SER A 276 7.60 2.57 25.12
N GLY A 277 6.72 1.98 25.90
CA GLY A 277 6.23 2.54 27.17
C GLY A 277 5.31 3.76 27.01
N ASP A 278 5.10 4.28 25.79
CA ASP A 278 4.16 5.38 25.51
C ASP A 278 2.76 4.81 25.19
N PRO A 279 1.73 5.09 26.03
CA PRO A 279 0.39 4.53 25.84
C PRO A 279 -0.23 4.85 24.47
N LYS A 280 0.10 6.03 23.87
CA LYS A 280 -0.43 6.43 22.57
C LYS A 280 0.21 5.65 21.43
N LEU A 281 1.53 5.41 21.51
CA LEU A 281 2.25 4.60 20.52
C LEU A 281 1.82 3.14 20.61
N ILE A 282 1.67 2.62 21.82
CA ILE A 282 1.15 1.27 22.06
C ILE A 282 -0.26 1.12 21.47
N ALA A 283 -1.17 2.06 21.72
CA ALA A 283 -2.53 2.03 21.18
C ALA A 283 -2.56 2.02 19.66
N ILE A 284 -1.68 2.80 18.99
CA ILE A 284 -1.58 2.78 17.52
C ILE A 284 -1.07 1.43 17.01
N ALA A 285 -0.01 0.89 17.62
CA ALA A 285 0.54 -0.39 17.21
C ALA A 285 -0.48 -1.54 17.42
N GLN A 286 -1.25 -1.51 18.51
CA GLN A 286 -2.34 -2.45 18.75
C GLN A 286 -3.45 -2.35 17.69
N ALA A 287 -3.88 -1.13 17.34
CA ALA A 287 -4.89 -0.90 16.33
C ALA A 287 -4.44 -1.41 14.95
N GLN A 288 -3.17 -1.23 14.59
CA GLN A 288 -2.60 -1.71 13.34
C GLN A 288 -2.53 -3.24 13.27
N ASN A 289 -2.20 -3.91 14.38
CA ASN A 289 -2.12 -5.37 14.45
C ASN A 289 -3.48 -6.08 14.37
N THR A 290 -4.54 -5.48 14.92
CA THR A 290 -5.89 -6.05 14.87
C THR A 290 -6.52 -5.99 13.49
N GLU A 291 -6.08 -5.08 12.64
CA GLU A 291 -6.65 -4.83 11.30
C GLU A 291 -5.91 -5.59 10.18
N SER A 292 -4.77 -6.26 10.47
CA SER A 292 -3.82 -6.67 9.43
C SER A 292 -4.14 -7.96 8.69
N ASN A 293 -5.23 -8.70 9.00
CA ASN A 293 -5.25 -10.09 8.56
C ASN A 293 -6.04 -10.41 7.30
N ASP A 294 -7.03 -9.62 6.83
CA ASP A 294 -7.82 -10.12 5.67
C ASP A 294 -8.27 -9.08 4.62
N TYR A 295 -8.21 -7.76 4.89
CA TYR A 295 -8.69 -6.75 3.93
C TYR A 295 -7.84 -5.48 3.95
N PRO A 296 -7.67 -4.80 2.79
CA PRO A 296 -7.06 -3.48 2.79
C PRO A 296 -7.87 -2.53 3.70
N PRO A 297 -7.20 -1.65 4.48
CA PRO A 297 -7.87 -0.76 5.41
C PRO A 297 -8.86 0.15 4.68
N THR A 298 -10.02 0.40 5.32
CA THR A 298 -11.05 1.30 4.79
C THR A 298 -10.60 2.76 4.83
N GLY A 299 -11.29 3.64 4.09
CA GLY A 299 -11.03 5.08 4.13
C GLY A 299 -11.18 5.65 5.55
N GLU A 300 -12.18 5.20 6.31
CA GLU A 300 -12.39 5.55 7.72
C GLU A 300 -11.19 5.20 8.59
N GLN A 301 -10.69 3.98 8.47
CA GLN A 301 -9.53 3.49 9.22
C GLN A 301 -8.26 4.28 8.89
N LEU A 302 -8.01 4.55 7.61
CA LEU A 302 -6.87 5.35 7.17
C LEU A 302 -6.93 6.79 7.68
N ILE A 303 -8.11 7.42 7.69
CA ILE A 303 -8.30 8.76 8.24
C ILE A 303 -8.07 8.77 9.76
N ALA A 304 -8.59 7.79 10.47
CA ALA A 304 -8.35 7.65 11.91
C ALA A 304 -6.86 7.45 12.22
N MET A 305 -6.17 6.60 11.47
CA MET A 305 -4.73 6.37 11.58
C MET A 305 -3.93 7.66 11.31
N ALA A 306 -4.25 8.39 10.23
CA ALA A 306 -3.59 9.65 9.91
C ALA A 306 -3.77 10.70 11.02
N ARG A 307 -4.97 10.79 11.61
CA ARG A 307 -5.25 11.69 12.75
C ARG A 307 -4.43 11.31 13.98
N ASN A 308 -4.30 10.03 14.29
CA ASN A 308 -3.50 9.54 15.40
C ASN A 308 -2.03 9.91 15.21
N TRP A 309 -1.46 9.70 14.03
CA TRP A 309 -0.08 10.11 13.71
C TRP A 309 0.11 11.63 13.76
N MET A 310 -0.89 12.40 13.31
CA MET A 310 -0.88 13.87 13.45
C MET A 310 -0.88 14.29 14.92
N ALA A 311 -1.69 13.68 15.78
CA ALA A 311 -1.73 13.97 17.21
C ALA A 311 -0.36 13.69 17.86
N ILE A 312 0.21 12.51 17.61
CA ILE A 312 1.54 12.13 18.09
C ILE A 312 2.60 13.10 17.59
N SER A 313 2.53 13.56 16.33
CA SER A 313 3.50 14.51 15.80
C SER A 313 3.58 15.84 16.56
N ARG A 314 2.58 16.16 17.37
CA ARG A 314 2.50 17.38 18.21
C ARG A 314 3.14 17.19 19.59
N GLU A 315 3.42 15.94 20.00
CA GLU A 315 4.00 15.63 21.30
C GLU A 315 5.42 16.20 21.46
N HIS A 316 5.72 16.70 22.64
CA HIS A 316 7.00 17.36 22.93
C HIS A 316 8.17 16.37 22.98
N THR A 317 7.92 15.16 23.45
CA THR A 317 8.90 14.08 23.62
C THR A 317 9.50 13.60 22.31
N ILE A 318 8.74 13.71 21.21
CA ILE A 318 9.12 13.24 19.88
C ILE A 318 9.34 14.36 18.86
N ARG A 319 9.68 15.57 19.33
CA ARG A 319 9.85 16.79 18.51
C ARG A 319 10.66 16.57 17.22
N ARG A 320 11.65 15.68 17.27
CA ARG A 320 12.55 15.39 16.12
C ARG A 320 11.89 14.58 15.03
N PHE A 321 10.91 13.76 15.36
CA PHE A 321 10.11 13.01 14.40
C PHE A 321 8.89 13.79 13.92
N ARG A 322 8.64 15.01 14.41
CA ARG A 322 7.46 15.82 14.08
C ARG A 322 7.23 15.97 12.59
N ARG A 323 8.26 16.38 11.84
CA ARG A 323 8.15 16.54 10.38
C ARG A 323 7.96 15.20 9.64
N PRO A 324 8.77 14.14 9.91
CA PRO A 324 8.54 12.82 9.35
C PRO A 324 7.15 12.25 9.62
N LEU A 325 6.66 12.35 10.87
CA LEU A 325 5.33 11.86 11.25
C LEU A 325 4.19 12.63 10.57
N ARG A 326 4.32 13.95 10.40
CA ARG A 326 3.35 14.73 9.62
C ARG A 326 3.35 14.34 8.15
N ALA A 327 4.51 14.05 7.57
CA ALA A 327 4.60 13.56 6.19
C ALA A 327 3.96 12.18 6.05
N LEU A 328 4.21 11.27 7.00
CA LEU A 328 3.55 9.95 7.05
C LEU A 328 2.02 10.09 7.17
N ALA A 329 1.55 10.93 8.11
CA ALA A 329 0.13 11.21 8.27
C ALA A 329 -0.49 11.75 6.97
N GLY A 330 0.24 12.61 6.24
CA GLY A 330 -0.17 13.11 4.93
C GLY A 330 -0.30 12.02 3.87
N GLU A 331 0.66 11.11 3.79
CA GLU A 331 0.61 9.97 2.86
C GLU A 331 -0.59 9.04 3.15
N ILE A 332 -0.83 8.73 4.43
CA ILE A 332 -1.96 7.91 4.87
C ILE A 332 -3.28 8.65 4.61
N ALA A 333 -3.34 9.94 4.94
CA ALA A 333 -4.51 10.78 4.72
C ALA A 333 -4.94 10.81 3.25
N VAL A 334 -4.00 11.02 2.33
CA VAL A 334 -4.29 11.02 0.88
C VAL A 334 -4.94 9.71 0.43
N ASN A 335 -4.48 8.57 0.93
CA ASN A 335 -5.07 7.28 0.60
C ASN A 335 -6.47 7.12 1.22
N GLY A 336 -6.65 7.53 2.48
CA GLY A 336 -7.95 7.52 3.15
C GLY A 336 -8.97 8.43 2.48
N LEU A 337 -8.56 9.64 2.09
CA LEU A 337 -9.42 10.61 1.42
C LEU A 337 -9.90 10.12 0.04
N LYS A 338 -9.08 9.35 -0.68
CA LYS A 338 -9.48 8.72 -1.95
C LYS A 338 -10.52 7.60 -1.77
N SER A 339 -10.59 7.03 -0.58
CA SER A 339 -11.44 5.86 -0.27
C SER A 339 -12.60 6.21 0.65
N ILE A 340 -12.84 7.49 0.99
CA ILE A 340 -13.86 7.88 1.97
C ILE A 340 -15.30 7.74 1.45
N ASP A 341 -15.51 8.02 0.17
CA ASP A 341 -16.85 8.06 -0.41
C ASP A 341 -17.61 6.72 -0.30
N PRO A 342 -16.99 5.55 -0.57
CA PRO A 342 -17.62 4.26 -0.32
C PRO A 342 -18.08 4.04 1.13
N ASP A 343 -17.28 4.50 2.10
CA ASP A 343 -17.60 4.34 3.53
C ASP A 343 -18.77 5.23 3.95
N VAL A 344 -18.83 6.48 3.43
CA VAL A 344 -19.96 7.39 3.64
C VAL A 344 -21.24 6.78 3.06
N LEU A 345 -21.19 6.25 1.83
CA LEU A 345 -22.33 5.58 1.20
C LEU A 345 -22.78 4.35 1.99
N LYS A 346 -21.84 3.55 2.49
CA LYS A 346 -22.15 2.38 3.32
C LYS A 346 -22.83 2.78 4.62
N ALA A 347 -22.33 3.82 5.29
CA ALA A 347 -22.93 4.34 6.53
C ALA A 347 -24.35 4.84 6.29
N LEU A 348 -24.61 5.57 5.20
CA LEU A 348 -25.94 6.06 4.85
C LEU A 348 -26.90 4.93 4.48
N LYS A 349 -26.43 3.92 3.75
CA LYS A 349 -27.24 2.72 3.39
C LYS A 349 -27.70 1.97 4.64
N ASN A 350 -26.87 1.91 5.68
CA ASN A 350 -27.17 1.26 6.96
C ASN A 350 -27.88 2.20 7.95
N ASP A 351 -28.32 3.37 7.51
CA ASP A 351 -28.96 4.42 8.33
C ASP A 351 -28.06 4.98 9.45
N HIS A 352 -26.74 4.84 9.33
CA HIS A 352 -25.75 5.36 10.26
C HIS A 352 -25.39 6.81 9.91
N TYR A 353 -26.37 7.69 9.84
CA TYR A 353 -26.20 9.09 9.43
C TYR A 353 -25.13 9.86 10.24
N ARG A 354 -25.09 9.66 11.57
CA ARG A 354 -24.08 10.33 12.42
C ARG A 354 -22.66 9.90 12.05
N GLN A 355 -22.48 8.65 11.63
CA GLN A 355 -21.19 8.15 11.16
C GLN A 355 -20.81 8.82 9.83
N ALA A 356 -21.70 8.86 8.85
CA ALA A 356 -21.45 9.54 7.58
C ALA A 356 -21.06 11.01 7.77
N GLN A 357 -21.80 11.73 8.64
CA GLN A 357 -21.50 13.13 8.98
C GLN A 357 -20.12 13.28 9.65
N ARG A 358 -19.76 12.36 10.52
CA ARG A 358 -18.46 12.34 11.21
C ARG A 358 -17.33 12.09 10.22
N LEU A 359 -17.49 11.11 9.32
CA LEU A 359 -16.49 10.79 8.28
C LEU A 359 -16.18 12.00 7.39
N LEU A 360 -17.21 12.69 6.88
CA LEU A 360 -17.03 13.91 6.08
C LEU A 360 -16.34 15.03 6.88
N SER A 361 -16.71 15.22 8.15
CA SER A 361 -16.08 16.22 9.02
C SER A 361 -14.62 15.90 9.31
N ASP A 362 -14.29 14.64 9.52
CA ASP A 362 -12.94 14.19 9.80
C ASP A 362 -12.04 14.30 8.56
N ALA A 363 -12.57 13.97 7.38
CA ALA A 363 -11.88 14.15 6.11
C ALA A 363 -11.56 15.64 5.84
N GLU A 364 -12.56 16.51 6.00
CA GLU A 364 -12.42 17.96 5.87
C GLU A 364 -11.33 18.51 6.80
N LYS A 365 -11.43 18.19 8.09
CA LYS A 365 -10.48 18.67 9.10
C LYS A 365 -9.07 18.18 8.84
N LEU A 366 -8.91 16.89 8.51
CA LEU A 366 -7.61 16.29 8.25
C LEU A 366 -6.93 16.91 7.02
N ALA A 367 -7.66 17.10 5.92
CA ALA A 367 -7.14 17.70 4.71
C ALA A 367 -6.73 19.17 4.94
N SER A 368 -7.49 19.91 5.75
CA SER A 368 -7.17 21.28 6.17
C SER A 368 -5.94 21.33 7.07
N ASP A 369 -5.89 20.50 8.12
CA ASP A 369 -4.77 20.45 9.09
C ASP A 369 -3.43 20.08 8.43
N LEU A 370 -3.46 19.27 7.38
CA LEU A 370 -2.30 18.85 6.61
C LEU A 370 -1.95 19.79 5.45
N ASN A 371 -2.82 20.78 5.17
CA ASN A 371 -2.68 21.70 4.04
C ASN A 371 -2.45 20.95 2.71
N LEU A 372 -3.35 20.01 2.40
CA LEU A 372 -3.28 19.21 1.18
C LEU A 372 -3.78 20.02 -0.01
N ALA A 373 -2.90 20.75 -0.68
CA ALA A 373 -3.23 21.73 -1.72
C ALA A 373 -4.08 21.16 -2.89
N GLY A 374 -3.97 19.86 -3.19
CA GLY A 374 -4.76 19.21 -4.24
C GLY A 374 -6.19 18.83 -3.84
N TYR A 375 -6.62 19.11 -2.60
CA TYR A 375 -7.93 18.69 -2.06
C TYR A 375 -8.85 19.88 -1.72
N SER A 376 -8.50 21.12 -2.08
CA SER A 376 -9.31 22.32 -1.79
C SER A 376 -10.74 22.20 -2.32
N ASP A 377 -10.89 21.79 -3.57
CA ASP A 377 -12.20 21.67 -4.22
C ASP A 377 -13.01 20.50 -3.63
N GLN A 378 -12.35 19.40 -3.33
CA GLN A 378 -12.98 18.25 -2.69
C GLN A 378 -13.40 18.54 -1.25
N ILE A 379 -12.60 19.30 -0.49
CA ILE A 379 -12.99 19.81 0.84
C ILE A 379 -14.24 20.69 0.74
N ALA A 380 -14.29 21.58 -0.24
CA ALA A 380 -15.47 22.41 -0.47
C ALA A 380 -16.70 21.57 -0.83
N ALA A 381 -16.55 20.53 -1.66
CA ALA A 381 -17.59 19.57 -1.98
C ALA A 381 -18.09 18.84 -0.72
N TRP A 382 -17.20 18.27 0.10
CA TRP A 382 -17.57 17.59 1.34
C TRP A 382 -18.32 18.50 2.33
N LYS A 383 -17.92 19.79 2.44
CA LYS A 383 -18.66 20.79 3.24
C LYS A 383 -20.09 20.98 2.74
N LYS A 384 -20.24 21.11 1.42
CA LYS A 384 -21.54 21.26 0.77
C LYS A 384 -22.39 20.02 1.00
N ASP A 385 -21.85 18.83 0.77
CA ASP A 385 -22.56 17.55 0.93
C ASP A 385 -22.98 17.32 2.37
N ARG A 386 -22.12 17.61 3.34
CA ARG A 386 -22.47 17.52 4.77
C ARG A 386 -23.65 18.41 5.13
N LYS A 387 -23.68 19.64 4.60
CA LYS A 387 -24.81 20.58 4.82
C LYS A 387 -26.08 20.09 4.13
N ALA A 388 -25.98 19.62 2.88
CA ALA A 388 -27.09 19.06 2.12
C ALA A 388 -27.69 17.83 2.83
N LEU A 389 -26.87 16.89 3.27
CA LEU A 389 -27.29 15.73 4.03
C LEU A 389 -28.05 16.08 5.31
N ALA A 390 -27.61 17.11 6.04
CA ALA A 390 -28.30 17.57 7.25
C ALA A 390 -29.72 18.08 6.93
N THR A 391 -29.84 18.87 5.85
CA THR A 391 -31.12 19.41 5.38
C THR A 391 -32.06 18.29 4.91
N LEU A 392 -31.57 17.37 4.07
CA LEU A 392 -32.33 16.23 3.56
C LEU A 392 -32.85 15.32 4.69
N ARG A 393 -32.01 15.08 5.70
CA ARG A 393 -32.44 14.30 6.88
C ARG A 393 -33.49 15.03 7.70
N SER A 394 -33.39 16.35 7.84
CA SER A 394 -34.40 17.15 8.53
C SER A 394 -35.76 17.05 7.83
N HIS A 395 -35.79 17.22 6.51
CA HIS A 395 -37.01 17.05 5.69
C HIS A 395 -37.59 15.65 5.81
N TYR A 396 -36.76 14.62 5.74
CA TYR A 396 -37.19 13.23 5.93
C TYR A 396 -37.85 13.02 7.30
N ARG A 397 -37.24 13.51 8.40
CA ARG A 397 -37.79 13.38 9.74
C ARG A 397 -39.12 14.11 9.89
N ALA A 398 -39.20 15.33 9.37
CA ALA A 398 -40.45 16.12 9.38
C ALA A 398 -41.56 15.40 8.60
N ALA A 399 -41.22 14.82 7.42
CA ALA A 399 -42.16 14.08 6.62
C ALA A 399 -42.65 12.80 7.32
N VAL A 400 -41.77 12.04 7.98
CA VAL A 400 -42.14 10.85 8.78
C VAL A 400 -43.03 11.24 9.94
N ALA A 401 -42.71 12.32 10.66
CA ALA A 401 -43.52 12.81 11.77
C ALA A 401 -44.93 13.25 11.31
N ALA A 402 -45.02 13.95 10.14
CA ALA A 402 -46.29 14.34 9.55
C ALA A 402 -47.15 13.11 9.17
N MET A 403 -46.52 12.09 8.60
CA MET A 403 -47.25 10.83 8.26
C MET A 403 -47.73 10.09 9.51
N ASN A 404 -46.93 9.99 10.54
CA ASN A 404 -47.32 9.36 11.82
C ASN A 404 -48.47 10.15 12.51
N GLY A 405 -48.54 11.47 12.30
CA GLY A 405 -49.63 12.32 12.75
C GLY A 405 -50.85 12.35 11.80
N GLY A 406 -50.98 11.41 10.88
CA GLY A 406 -52.12 11.29 9.94
C GLY A 406 -52.09 12.30 8.78
N LYS A 407 -51.10 13.19 8.67
CA LYS A 407 -50.98 14.23 7.64
C LYS A 407 -50.18 13.70 6.45
N SER A 408 -50.72 12.76 5.67
CA SER A 408 -50.07 12.26 4.47
C SER A 408 -50.24 13.22 3.29
N SER A 409 -49.13 13.66 2.68
CA SER A 409 -49.15 14.48 1.47
C SER A 409 -48.19 13.92 0.42
N ARG A 410 -48.42 14.26 -0.87
CA ARG A 410 -47.50 13.88 -1.94
C ARG A 410 -46.09 14.36 -1.69
N LYS A 411 -45.92 15.57 -1.11
CA LYS A 411 -44.63 16.13 -0.71
C LYS A 411 -43.98 15.31 0.41
N ALA A 412 -44.74 14.81 1.39
CA ALA A 412 -44.18 13.96 2.44
C ALA A 412 -43.74 12.62 1.87
N PHE A 413 -44.51 12.00 1.00
CA PHE A 413 -44.11 10.77 0.29
C PHE A 413 -42.84 10.98 -0.55
N GLN A 414 -42.75 12.11 -1.26
CA GLN A 414 -41.55 12.48 -2.01
C GLN A 414 -40.32 12.58 -1.10
N ALA A 415 -40.37 13.38 -0.04
CA ALA A 415 -39.23 13.57 0.87
C ALA A 415 -38.76 12.25 1.52
N ILE A 416 -39.67 11.36 1.87
CA ILE A 416 -39.32 10.03 2.41
C ILE A 416 -38.69 9.18 1.34
N GLY A 417 -39.27 9.12 0.16
CA GLY A 417 -38.79 8.31 -0.95
C GLY A 417 -37.41 8.77 -1.45
N GLU A 418 -37.23 10.09 -1.63
CA GLU A 418 -35.94 10.68 -2.02
C GLU A 418 -34.85 10.38 -0.99
N TYR A 419 -35.11 10.56 0.29
CA TYR A 419 -34.12 10.22 1.32
C TYR A 419 -33.74 8.74 1.29
N LEU A 420 -34.74 7.85 1.22
CA LEU A 420 -34.47 6.41 1.22
C LEU A 420 -33.76 5.94 -0.05
N CYS A 421 -34.18 6.40 -1.24
CA CYS A 421 -33.61 5.98 -2.51
C CYS A 421 -32.35 6.77 -2.87
N PHE A 422 -32.42 8.11 -2.82
CA PHE A 422 -31.38 8.97 -3.39
C PHE A 422 -30.26 9.26 -2.40
N VAL A 423 -30.56 9.33 -1.10
CA VAL A 423 -29.53 9.53 -0.07
C VAL A 423 -29.00 8.20 0.45
N SER A 424 -29.87 7.31 0.91
CA SER A 424 -29.49 6.06 1.58
C SER A 424 -29.30 4.88 0.62
N GLY A 425 -29.66 5.01 -0.65
CA GLY A 425 -29.61 3.92 -1.64
C GLY A 425 -30.52 2.73 -1.32
N ARG A 426 -31.52 2.90 -0.44
CA ARG A 426 -32.44 1.86 0.04
C ARG A 426 -33.67 1.74 -0.87
N TRP A 427 -33.44 1.42 -2.15
CA TRP A 427 -34.44 1.40 -3.20
C TRP A 427 -35.65 0.51 -2.89
N LYS A 428 -35.41 -0.69 -2.34
CA LYS A 428 -36.48 -1.62 -1.96
C LYS A 428 -37.51 -0.99 -1.02
N HIS A 429 -37.11 -0.10 -0.13
CA HIS A 429 -37.98 0.55 0.83
C HIS A 429 -38.54 1.89 0.32
N GLY A 430 -37.74 2.61 -0.49
CA GLY A 430 -38.09 3.96 -0.92
C GLY A 430 -39.01 4.02 -2.14
N LEU A 431 -38.98 3.04 -3.06
CA LEU A 431 -39.81 3.04 -4.29
C LEU A 431 -41.32 3.17 -4.03
N ALA A 432 -41.82 2.52 -2.96
CA ALA A 432 -43.22 2.62 -2.59
C ALA A 432 -43.69 4.05 -2.27
N TYR A 433 -42.76 4.87 -1.70
CA TYR A 433 -43.01 6.27 -1.44
C TYR A 433 -42.86 7.12 -2.71
N LEU A 434 -41.81 6.88 -3.54
CA LEU A 434 -41.58 7.63 -4.77
C LEU A 434 -42.76 7.50 -5.77
N ARG A 435 -43.43 6.36 -5.82
CA ARG A 435 -44.64 6.17 -6.63
C ARG A 435 -45.80 7.12 -6.24
N ARG A 436 -45.74 7.72 -5.06
CA ARG A 436 -46.71 8.70 -4.56
C ARG A 436 -46.15 10.13 -4.53
N SER A 437 -44.97 10.34 -5.07
CA SER A 437 -44.27 11.63 -5.12
C SER A 437 -45.09 12.70 -5.86
N ASP A 438 -44.85 13.97 -5.58
CA ASP A 438 -45.43 15.09 -6.28
C ASP A 438 -44.87 15.24 -7.70
N ILE A 439 -43.62 14.86 -7.92
CA ILE A 439 -42.94 14.98 -9.21
C ILE A 439 -43.35 13.85 -10.16
N ARG A 440 -43.97 14.22 -11.30
CA ARG A 440 -44.50 13.28 -12.27
C ARG A 440 -43.47 12.29 -12.81
N LYS A 441 -42.26 12.78 -13.20
CA LYS A 441 -41.19 11.93 -13.76
C LYS A 441 -40.71 10.89 -12.75
N ILE A 442 -40.58 11.25 -11.46
CA ILE A 442 -40.19 10.33 -10.38
C ILE A 442 -41.25 9.26 -10.16
N ARG A 443 -42.53 9.66 -10.11
CA ARG A 443 -43.66 8.71 -9.98
C ARG A 443 -43.64 7.69 -11.10
N GLN A 444 -43.43 8.15 -12.34
CA GLN A 444 -43.42 7.31 -13.52
C GLN A 444 -42.25 6.31 -13.51
N ALA A 445 -41.02 6.80 -13.31
CA ALA A 445 -39.85 5.95 -13.23
C ALA A 445 -39.93 4.93 -12.08
N SER A 446 -40.42 5.35 -10.90
CA SER A 446 -40.55 4.45 -9.76
C SER A 446 -41.68 3.43 -9.90
N ALA A 447 -42.74 3.73 -10.67
CA ALA A 447 -43.80 2.77 -10.98
C ALA A 447 -43.29 1.68 -11.95
N GLU A 448 -42.53 2.07 -12.97
CA GLU A 448 -41.90 1.11 -13.89
C GLU A 448 -40.83 0.27 -13.20
N ASP A 449 -40.01 0.91 -12.36
CA ASP A 449 -38.95 0.23 -11.59
C ASP A 449 -39.51 -0.86 -10.66
N ALA A 450 -40.65 -0.59 -10.03
CA ALA A 450 -41.31 -1.54 -9.14
C ALA A 450 -41.91 -2.77 -9.85
N LYS A 451 -42.12 -2.70 -11.16
CA LYS A 451 -42.58 -3.85 -11.96
C LYS A 451 -41.46 -4.87 -12.23
N MET A 452 -40.22 -4.52 -11.99
CA MET A 452 -39.04 -5.36 -12.24
C MET A 452 -39.01 -5.90 -13.69
N PRO A 453 -39.01 -5.04 -14.72
CA PRO A 453 -39.10 -5.46 -16.10
C PRO A 453 -37.97 -6.38 -16.52
N THR A 454 -38.29 -7.37 -17.39
CA THR A 454 -37.31 -8.36 -17.88
C THR A 454 -36.87 -8.10 -19.32
N SER A 455 -37.63 -7.26 -20.10
CA SER A 455 -37.23 -6.87 -21.46
C SER A 455 -36.04 -5.93 -21.43
N PRO A 456 -34.98 -6.20 -22.22
CA PRO A 456 -33.79 -5.37 -22.29
C PRO A 456 -34.06 -3.92 -22.70
N GLU A 457 -35.02 -3.72 -23.61
CA GLU A 457 -35.42 -2.41 -24.13
C GLU A 457 -36.09 -1.59 -23.02
N ILE A 458 -36.97 -2.22 -22.22
CA ILE A 458 -37.63 -1.58 -21.09
C ILE A 458 -36.62 -1.31 -19.98
N GLN A 459 -35.69 -2.24 -19.71
CA GLN A 459 -34.61 -2.04 -18.75
C GLN A 459 -33.70 -0.87 -19.13
N LYS A 460 -33.32 -0.75 -20.43
CA LYS A 460 -32.57 0.39 -20.94
C LYS A 460 -33.34 1.68 -20.76
N SER A 461 -34.60 1.72 -21.23
CA SER A 461 -35.46 2.89 -21.13
C SER A 461 -35.62 3.36 -19.67
N LEU A 462 -35.80 2.42 -18.74
CA LEU A 462 -35.85 2.72 -17.31
C LEU A 462 -34.52 3.27 -16.76
N GLY A 463 -33.41 2.72 -17.22
CA GLY A 463 -32.10 3.27 -16.94
C GLY A 463 -31.95 4.73 -17.44
N ASP A 464 -32.43 5.01 -18.66
CA ASP A 464 -32.45 6.34 -19.26
C ASP A 464 -33.35 7.32 -18.46
N MET A 465 -34.49 6.88 -17.99
CA MET A 465 -35.37 7.70 -17.13
C MET A 465 -34.68 8.08 -15.84
N TRP A 466 -34.05 7.15 -15.14
CA TRP A 466 -33.28 7.46 -13.91
C TRP A 466 -32.08 8.33 -14.19
N TRP A 467 -31.37 8.11 -15.33
CA TRP A 467 -30.25 8.96 -15.72
C TRP A 467 -30.67 10.41 -15.93
N MET A 468 -31.76 10.65 -16.68
CA MET A 468 -32.33 12.01 -16.88
C MET A 468 -32.79 12.65 -15.56
N ILE A 469 -33.42 11.88 -14.66
CA ILE A 469 -33.82 12.37 -13.35
C ILE A 469 -32.58 12.82 -12.57
N SER A 470 -31.45 12.12 -12.69
CA SER A 470 -30.23 12.45 -11.96
C SER A 470 -29.68 13.85 -12.27
N ASP A 471 -30.01 14.43 -13.43
CA ASP A 471 -29.51 15.73 -13.85
C ASP A 471 -30.12 16.90 -13.04
N ASP A 472 -31.25 16.68 -12.36
CA ASP A 472 -31.86 17.66 -11.46
C ASP A 472 -31.25 17.63 -10.04
N TYR A 473 -30.35 16.68 -9.76
CA TYR A 473 -29.78 16.44 -8.42
C TYR A 473 -28.27 16.66 -8.42
N GLN A 474 -27.67 16.79 -7.25
CA GLN A 474 -26.22 16.98 -7.07
C GLN A 474 -25.70 16.05 -5.97
N GLY A 475 -24.36 15.90 -5.90
CA GLY A 475 -23.70 15.16 -4.84
C GLY A 475 -24.22 13.72 -4.72
N ILE A 476 -24.48 13.29 -3.50
CA ILE A 476 -24.85 11.91 -3.18
C ILE A 476 -26.17 11.49 -3.83
N GLU A 477 -27.13 12.40 -3.98
CA GLU A 477 -28.41 12.08 -4.59
C GLU A 477 -28.23 11.73 -6.07
N ARG A 478 -27.53 12.59 -6.83
CA ARG A 478 -27.18 12.36 -8.23
C ARG A 478 -26.43 11.03 -8.40
N TYR A 479 -25.44 10.79 -7.58
CA TYR A 479 -24.63 9.57 -7.62
C TYR A 479 -25.49 8.31 -7.41
N ASN A 480 -26.35 8.29 -6.39
CA ASN A 480 -27.23 7.13 -6.11
C ASN A 480 -28.29 6.91 -7.20
N ILE A 481 -28.85 7.97 -7.77
CA ILE A 481 -29.79 7.86 -8.89
C ILE A 481 -29.08 7.27 -10.12
N ARG A 482 -27.88 7.74 -10.46
CA ARG A 482 -27.07 7.19 -11.55
C ARG A 482 -26.68 5.73 -11.30
N ARG A 483 -26.36 5.36 -10.06
CA ARG A 483 -26.14 3.95 -9.71
C ARG A 483 -27.38 3.10 -9.95
N ARG A 484 -28.59 3.63 -9.73
CA ARG A 484 -29.85 2.91 -10.08
C ARG A 484 -29.99 2.77 -11.57
N ALA A 485 -29.72 3.82 -12.35
CA ALA A 485 -29.70 3.73 -13.80
C ALA A 485 -28.70 2.66 -14.28
N VAL A 486 -27.48 2.65 -13.76
CA VAL A 486 -26.45 1.64 -14.09
C VAL A 486 -26.88 0.23 -13.67
N HIS A 487 -27.62 0.07 -12.59
CA HIS A 487 -28.22 -1.24 -12.24
C HIS A 487 -29.09 -1.77 -13.39
N TRP A 488 -29.98 -0.95 -13.94
CA TRP A 488 -30.85 -1.34 -15.06
C TRP A 488 -30.05 -1.56 -16.36
N TYR A 489 -29.07 -0.72 -16.65
CA TYR A 489 -28.13 -0.92 -17.76
C TYR A 489 -27.37 -2.24 -17.67
N ASN A 490 -26.94 -2.66 -16.48
CA ASN A 490 -26.24 -3.94 -16.29
C ASN A 490 -27.12 -5.15 -16.59
N LEU A 491 -28.43 -5.04 -16.37
CA LEU A 491 -29.38 -6.09 -16.73
C LEU A 491 -29.63 -6.14 -18.25
N ALA A 492 -29.73 -4.95 -18.88
CA ALA A 492 -30.05 -4.82 -20.32
C ALA A 492 -28.83 -5.15 -21.21
N ILE A 493 -27.59 -4.75 -20.84
CA ILE A 493 -26.43 -4.68 -21.73
C ILE A 493 -26.08 -5.99 -22.42
N LYS A 494 -26.37 -7.14 -21.81
CA LYS A 494 -26.06 -8.47 -22.37
C LYS A 494 -26.84 -8.79 -23.65
N LYS A 495 -27.93 -8.06 -23.90
CA LYS A 495 -28.85 -8.28 -25.04
C LYS A 495 -28.99 -7.02 -25.92
N LEU A 496 -28.25 -5.94 -25.61
CA LEU A 496 -28.20 -4.73 -26.43
C LEU A 496 -27.11 -4.85 -27.50
N HIS A 497 -27.32 -4.17 -28.64
CA HIS A 497 -26.39 -4.14 -29.77
C HIS A 497 -26.23 -2.71 -30.28
N GLY A 498 -25.18 -2.48 -31.08
CA GLY A 498 -24.97 -1.24 -31.81
C GLY A 498 -24.89 0.00 -30.90
N ARG A 499 -25.67 1.03 -31.28
CA ARG A 499 -25.67 2.34 -30.62
C ARG A 499 -26.11 2.28 -29.16
N ASP A 500 -27.11 1.47 -28.83
CA ASP A 500 -27.63 1.35 -27.46
C ASP A 500 -26.61 0.76 -26.51
N MET A 501 -25.89 -0.26 -26.98
CA MET A 501 -24.75 -0.84 -26.19
C MET A 501 -23.65 0.18 -25.96
N ALA A 502 -23.29 0.98 -26.97
CA ALA A 502 -22.25 2.00 -26.86
C ALA A 502 -22.64 3.09 -25.88
N GLU A 503 -23.89 3.60 -25.94
CA GLU A 503 -24.41 4.62 -25.03
C GLU A 503 -24.42 4.14 -23.58
N VAL A 504 -24.95 2.95 -23.33
CA VAL A 504 -24.98 2.33 -22.00
C VAL A 504 -23.57 2.14 -21.45
N THR A 505 -22.62 1.69 -22.29
CA THR A 505 -21.22 1.52 -21.91
C THR A 505 -20.59 2.85 -21.52
N TYR A 506 -20.81 3.90 -22.29
CA TYR A 506 -20.31 5.25 -22.00
C TYR A 506 -20.82 5.76 -20.65
N ARG A 507 -22.14 5.67 -20.39
CA ARG A 507 -22.74 6.10 -19.11
C ARG A 507 -22.22 5.29 -17.91
N LYS A 508 -21.98 3.99 -18.08
CA LYS A 508 -21.37 3.14 -17.04
C LYS A 508 -19.92 3.56 -16.74
N LEU A 509 -19.15 3.90 -17.78
CA LEU A 509 -17.78 4.36 -17.60
C LEU A 509 -17.73 5.74 -16.95
N SER A 510 -18.62 6.67 -17.34
CA SER A 510 -18.67 8.00 -16.73
C SER A 510 -18.93 7.95 -15.23
N LEU A 511 -19.78 7.03 -14.75
CA LEU A 511 -20.02 6.87 -13.32
C LEU A 511 -18.81 6.38 -12.53
N LYS A 512 -17.87 5.61 -13.14
CA LYS A 512 -16.65 5.16 -12.45
C LYS A 512 -15.70 6.30 -12.10
N HIS A 513 -15.79 7.41 -12.82
CA HIS A 513 -14.95 8.60 -12.62
C HIS A 513 -15.69 9.70 -11.84
N GLU A 514 -16.94 9.46 -11.48
CA GLU A 514 -17.76 10.41 -10.73
C GLU A 514 -17.54 10.19 -9.22
N THR A 515 -17.03 11.20 -8.56
CA THR A 515 -17.03 11.33 -7.10
C THR A 515 -18.25 12.15 -6.70
N PHE A 516 -18.89 11.83 -5.58
CA PHE A 516 -20.01 12.65 -5.10
C PHE A 516 -19.53 13.79 -4.20
#